data_edf963ccbff90d2c7748159555a5041b
#
_entry.id   edf963ccbff90d2c7748159555a5041b
#
_cell.length_a   1.000
_cell.length_b   1.000
_cell.length_c   1.000
_cell.angle_alpha   90.00
_cell.angle_beta   90.00
_cell.angle_gamma   90.00
#
_symmetry.space_group_name_H-M   'P 1'
#
loop_
_entity.id
_entity.type
_entity.pdbx_description
1 polymer ?
#
loop_
_entity_poly.entity_id
_entity_poly.type
_entity_poly.pdbx_seq_one_letter_code
_entity_poly.pdbx_strand_id
1 'polypeptide(L)'
;MKPSLTAELCAEFLGTLVLILIGVGVVAMTVLFGAGVPGEVVRGGYTNITIGWGIAVTMGILVAGRISGAHLNPAVTLALAAFRDFPWGKVIPYSLAQIAGAFVASGIVYWNYRPAFHKFDPLLEKSAGVFTTFPAFPESLAPGFVDQVIGTALLLLLVFAITDPRNQPSGALTSILVGLVVVAIGMSWGGMHGYAINPARDFGPRLFTVTAGFRNNGLTDGTGIFIVPIVGPLLGGLLGAFCYDNLLRRFLPHD
;
A
#
# COMPACT_ATOMS: atom_id res chain seq x y z
N MET A 1 16.90 -25.10 -2.28
CA MET A 1 15.61 -25.56 -1.69
C MET A 1 14.58 -24.45 -1.89
N LYS A 2 13.34 -24.79 -2.27
CA LYS A 2 12.25 -23.79 -2.28
C LYS A 2 11.89 -23.44 -0.83
N PRO A 3 11.62 -22.17 -0.50
CA PRO A 3 11.17 -21.77 0.84
C PRO A 3 9.90 -22.53 1.25
N SER A 4 9.75 -22.78 2.55
CA SER A 4 8.49 -23.32 3.10
C SER A 4 7.41 -22.25 3.10
N LEU A 5 6.13 -22.65 3.11
CA LEU A 5 5.03 -21.69 3.22
C LEU A 5 5.19 -20.78 4.46
N THR A 6 5.60 -21.34 5.59
CA THR A 6 5.87 -20.54 6.81
C THR A 6 6.93 -19.48 6.58
N ALA A 7 8.02 -19.81 5.88
CA ALA A 7 9.06 -18.82 5.57
C ALA A 7 8.54 -17.73 4.64
N GLU A 8 7.73 -18.10 3.63
CA GLU A 8 7.08 -17.13 2.73
C GLU A 8 6.14 -16.20 3.50
N LEU A 9 5.30 -16.74 4.40
CA LEU A 9 4.37 -15.93 5.21
C LEU A 9 5.11 -15.01 6.18
N CYS A 10 6.19 -15.46 6.80
CA CYS A 10 7.04 -14.61 7.62
C CYS A 10 7.66 -13.46 6.80
N ALA A 11 8.09 -13.74 5.57
CA ALA A 11 8.64 -12.74 4.67
C ALA A 11 7.58 -11.71 4.24
N GLU A 12 6.36 -12.14 3.89
CA GLU A 12 5.24 -11.23 3.58
C GLU A 12 4.85 -10.36 4.79
N PHE A 13 4.78 -10.96 5.98
CA PHE A 13 4.54 -10.23 7.22
C PHE A 13 5.62 -9.16 7.47
N LEU A 14 6.90 -9.54 7.45
CA LEU A 14 8.02 -8.63 7.74
C LEU A 14 8.19 -7.57 6.64
N GLY A 15 8.07 -7.95 5.38
CA GLY A 15 8.13 -7.00 4.26
C GLY A 15 7.03 -5.96 4.32
N THR A 16 5.78 -6.38 4.62
CA THR A 16 4.66 -5.45 4.79
C THR A 16 4.80 -4.63 6.06
N LEU A 17 5.32 -5.21 7.15
CA LEU A 17 5.62 -4.48 8.38
C LEU A 17 6.59 -3.32 8.09
N VAL A 18 7.71 -3.59 7.40
CA VAL A 18 8.69 -2.54 7.03
C VAL A 18 8.07 -1.50 6.12
N LEU A 19 7.29 -1.92 5.12
CA LEU A 19 6.57 -1.01 4.23
C LEU A 19 5.68 -0.05 5.02
N ILE A 20 4.88 -0.56 5.94
CA ILE A 20 3.94 0.26 6.72
C ILE A 20 4.65 1.10 7.80
N LEU A 21 5.69 0.59 8.44
CA LEU A 21 6.49 1.38 9.38
C LEU A 21 7.03 2.66 8.75
N ILE A 22 7.61 2.56 7.56
CA ILE A 22 8.16 3.71 6.84
C ILE A 22 7.03 4.56 6.26
N GLY A 23 6.06 3.95 5.57
CA GLY A 23 4.98 4.64 4.87
C GLY A 23 4.05 5.41 5.80
N VAL A 24 3.55 4.78 6.87
CA VAL A 24 2.73 5.45 7.89
C VAL A 24 3.60 6.41 8.73
N GLY A 25 4.86 6.04 8.98
CA GLY A 25 5.82 6.89 9.69
C GLY A 25 6.04 8.23 9.01
N VAL A 26 6.21 8.27 7.68
CA VAL A 26 6.36 9.53 6.95
C VAL A 26 5.09 10.37 6.96
N VAL A 27 3.91 9.73 6.94
CA VAL A 27 2.63 10.45 7.10
C VAL A 27 2.50 11.03 8.49
N ALA A 28 2.79 10.24 9.54
CA ALA A 28 2.78 10.70 10.93
C ALA A 28 3.73 11.90 11.13
N MET A 29 4.97 11.80 10.60
CA MET A 29 5.95 12.88 10.66
C MET A 29 5.44 14.15 10.00
N THR A 30 4.83 14.03 8.81
CA THR A 30 4.35 15.19 8.04
C THR A 30 3.11 15.81 8.66
N VAL A 31 2.15 14.99 9.12
CA VAL A 31 0.86 15.48 9.63
C VAL A 31 0.98 15.99 11.08
N LEU A 32 1.62 15.21 11.96
CA LEU A 32 1.68 15.55 13.39
C LEU A 32 2.70 16.65 13.72
N PHE A 33 3.70 16.84 12.85
CA PHE A 33 4.74 17.85 12.98
C PHE A 33 4.75 18.82 11.80
N GLY A 34 3.67 18.90 11.04
CA GLY A 34 3.47 19.88 9.98
C GLY A 34 3.49 21.29 10.54
N ALA A 35 3.88 22.26 9.71
CA ALA A 35 4.00 23.66 10.12
C ALA A 35 2.65 24.20 10.58
N GLY A 36 2.51 24.43 11.87
CA GLY A 36 1.36 25.10 12.48
C GLY A 36 1.70 26.47 13.02
N VAL A 37 3.00 26.80 13.19
CA VAL A 37 3.46 28.02 13.82
C VAL A 37 4.52 28.71 12.93
N PRO A 38 4.42 30.02 12.68
CA PRO A 38 5.46 30.76 11.96
C PRO A 38 6.83 30.59 12.61
N GLY A 39 7.86 30.25 11.81
CA GLY A 39 9.23 30.03 12.27
C GLY A 39 9.57 28.58 12.64
N GLU A 40 8.61 27.65 12.69
CA GLU A 40 8.90 26.24 12.84
C GLU A 40 9.39 25.62 11.53
N VAL A 41 10.26 24.61 11.66
CA VAL A 41 10.76 23.85 10.49
C VAL A 41 9.64 22.99 9.92
N VAL A 42 9.33 23.18 8.63
CA VAL A 42 8.40 22.33 7.89
C VAL A 42 9.04 20.94 7.70
N ARG A 43 8.39 19.90 8.21
CA ARG A 43 8.90 18.53 8.18
C ARG A 43 8.32 17.71 7.02
N GLY A 44 8.20 18.36 5.86
CA GLY A 44 7.73 17.78 4.62
C GLY A 44 6.29 18.15 4.28
N GLY A 45 5.83 17.63 3.18
CA GLY A 45 4.48 17.82 2.63
C GLY A 45 4.07 16.59 1.83
N TYR A 46 3.09 16.75 0.93
CA TYR A 46 2.57 15.63 0.15
C TYR A 46 3.64 14.95 -0.71
N THR A 47 4.56 15.71 -1.31
CA THR A 47 5.71 15.17 -2.05
C THR A 47 6.60 14.29 -1.15
N ASN A 48 6.85 14.72 0.08
CA ASN A 48 7.61 13.93 1.06
C ASN A 48 6.91 12.60 1.37
N ILE A 49 5.59 12.64 1.52
CA ILE A 49 4.77 11.42 1.74
C ILE A 49 4.90 10.47 0.56
N THR A 50 4.75 10.95 -0.68
CA THR A 50 4.78 10.09 -1.86
C THR A 50 6.16 9.45 -2.08
N ILE A 51 7.23 10.22 -1.93
CA ILE A 51 8.61 9.69 -1.98
C ILE A 51 8.83 8.66 -0.86
N GLY A 52 8.40 8.97 0.36
CA GLY A 52 8.52 8.06 1.51
C GLY A 52 7.80 6.74 1.29
N TRP A 53 6.61 6.73 0.70
CA TRP A 53 5.91 5.49 0.34
C TRP A 53 6.64 4.69 -0.74
N GLY A 54 7.23 5.32 -1.74
CA GLY A 54 8.04 4.63 -2.74
C GLY A 54 9.29 3.97 -2.13
N ILE A 55 9.99 4.69 -1.24
CA ILE A 55 11.11 4.14 -0.47
C ILE A 55 10.63 2.96 0.40
N ALA A 56 9.48 3.10 1.06
CA ALA A 56 8.89 2.07 1.90
C ALA A 56 8.64 0.76 1.12
N VAL A 57 8.07 0.86 -0.08
CA VAL A 57 7.85 -0.28 -0.97
C VAL A 57 9.18 -0.91 -1.37
N THR A 58 10.16 -0.11 -1.79
CA THR A 58 11.51 -0.60 -2.13
C THR A 58 12.12 -1.41 -0.98
N MET A 59 12.08 -0.88 0.25
CA MET A 59 12.63 -1.55 1.42
C MET A 59 11.87 -2.84 1.77
N GLY A 60 10.54 -2.82 1.70
CA GLY A 60 9.71 -4.02 1.89
C GLY A 60 10.07 -5.13 0.88
N ILE A 61 10.23 -4.77 -0.41
CA ILE A 61 10.65 -5.72 -1.46
C ILE A 61 12.03 -6.31 -1.16
N LEU A 62 12.99 -5.50 -0.72
CA LEU A 62 14.33 -5.98 -0.37
C LEU A 62 14.32 -6.98 0.80
N VAL A 63 13.41 -6.79 1.77
CA VAL A 63 13.26 -7.70 2.92
C VAL A 63 12.68 -9.06 2.50
N ALA A 64 11.65 -9.08 1.66
CA ALA A 64 10.85 -10.27 1.40
C ALA A 64 11.17 -10.97 0.06
N GLY A 65 11.74 -10.24 -0.90
CA GLY A 65 11.76 -10.62 -2.31
C GLY A 65 12.34 -11.99 -2.61
N ARG A 66 13.45 -12.36 -1.98
CA ARG A 66 14.11 -13.66 -2.22
C ARG A 66 13.41 -14.85 -1.59
N ILE A 67 12.48 -14.61 -0.66
CA ILE A 67 11.80 -15.67 0.09
C ILE A 67 10.39 -15.88 -0.45
N SER A 68 9.58 -14.81 -0.50
CA SER A 68 8.16 -14.89 -0.88
C SER A 68 7.85 -14.36 -2.28
N GLY A 69 8.79 -13.64 -2.90
CA GLY A 69 8.52 -12.84 -4.10
C GLY A 69 8.07 -11.40 -3.76
N ALA A 70 7.92 -11.07 -2.48
CA ALA A 70 7.54 -9.74 -1.97
C ALA A 70 6.26 -9.20 -2.65
N HIS A 71 5.16 -9.90 -2.50
CA HIS A 71 3.86 -9.40 -2.98
C HIS A 71 3.42 -8.17 -2.18
N LEU A 72 3.48 -8.23 -0.84
CA LEU A 72 3.21 -7.15 0.13
C LEU A 72 1.85 -6.47 -0.06
N ASN A 73 0.99 -7.06 -0.89
CA ASN A 73 -0.25 -6.46 -1.37
C ASN A 73 -1.21 -7.56 -1.85
N PRO A 74 -2.41 -7.69 -1.28
CA PRO A 74 -3.40 -8.66 -1.72
C PRO A 74 -3.81 -8.52 -3.20
N ALA A 75 -3.82 -7.28 -3.75
CA ALA A 75 -4.13 -7.07 -5.16
C ALA A 75 -3.01 -7.61 -6.07
N VAL A 76 -1.74 -7.47 -5.68
CA VAL A 76 -0.60 -8.09 -6.36
C VAL A 76 -0.69 -9.61 -6.26
N THR A 77 -0.97 -10.14 -5.07
CA THR A 77 -1.08 -11.59 -4.84
C THR A 77 -2.17 -12.21 -5.70
N LEU A 78 -3.34 -11.56 -5.77
CA LEU A 78 -4.47 -11.99 -6.60
C LEU A 78 -4.13 -11.95 -8.09
N ALA A 79 -3.52 -10.86 -8.56
CA ALA A 79 -3.13 -10.72 -9.96
C ALA A 79 -2.09 -11.76 -10.38
N LEU A 80 -1.10 -12.07 -9.52
CA LEU A 80 -0.12 -13.12 -9.78
C LEU A 80 -0.76 -14.52 -9.80
N ALA A 81 -1.78 -14.77 -8.98
CA ALA A 81 -2.53 -16.02 -9.03
C ALA A 81 -3.34 -16.15 -10.33
N ALA A 82 -3.91 -15.06 -10.81
CA ALA A 82 -4.72 -15.07 -12.04
C ALA A 82 -3.88 -15.11 -13.32
N PHE A 83 -2.65 -14.58 -13.34
CA PHE A 83 -1.89 -14.35 -14.58
C PHE A 83 -0.44 -14.87 -14.57
N ARG A 84 0.07 -15.41 -13.46
CA ARG A 84 1.48 -15.84 -13.31
C ARG A 84 1.62 -17.15 -12.54
N ASP A 85 0.62 -18.01 -12.59
CA ASP A 85 0.65 -19.35 -12.00
C ASP A 85 1.00 -19.40 -10.49
N PHE A 86 0.78 -18.30 -9.77
CA PHE A 86 0.92 -18.31 -8.32
C PHE A 86 -0.20 -19.17 -7.71
N PRO A 87 0.10 -20.09 -6.78
CA PRO A 87 -0.89 -21.02 -6.27
C PRO A 87 -2.05 -20.34 -5.55
N TRP A 88 -3.28 -20.56 -6.02
CA TRP A 88 -4.50 -19.98 -5.45
C TRP A 88 -4.66 -20.24 -3.95
N GLY A 89 -4.24 -21.43 -3.48
CA GLY A 89 -4.27 -21.79 -2.05
C GLY A 89 -3.38 -20.91 -1.16
N LYS A 90 -2.46 -20.15 -1.74
CA LYS A 90 -1.60 -19.20 -1.00
C LYS A 90 -2.16 -17.78 -0.96
N VAL A 91 -3.18 -17.44 -1.74
CA VAL A 91 -3.71 -16.06 -1.84
C VAL A 91 -4.19 -15.56 -0.48
N ILE A 92 -5.04 -16.31 0.19
CA ILE A 92 -5.56 -15.93 1.51
C ILE A 92 -4.47 -15.93 2.59
N PRO A 93 -3.63 -16.99 2.74
CA PRO A 93 -2.53 -16.94 3.69
C PRO A 93 -1.59 -15.74 3.53
N TYR A 94 -1.19 -15.41 2.30
CA TYR A 94 -0.37 -14.22 2.03
C TYR A 94 -1.08 -12.93 2.43
N SER A 95 -2.34 -12.75 2.03
CA SER A 95 -3.14 -11.57 2.38
C SER A 95 -3.27 -11.38 3.90
N LEU A 96 -3.47 -12.47 4.64
CA LEU A 96 -3.55 -12.42 6.10
C LEU A 96 -2.20 -12.05 6.73
N ALA A 97 -1.09 -12.60 6.25
CA ALA A 97 0.26 -12.25 6.71
C ALA A 97 0.58 -10.77 6.47
N GLN A 98 0.23 -10.26 5.28
CA GLN A 98 0.38 -8.86 4.90
C GLN A 98 -0.45 -7.93 5.81
N ILE A 99 -1.73 -8.24 6.04
CA ILE A 99 -2.62 -7.48 6.92
C ILE A 99 -2.09 -7.48 8.36
N ALA A 100 -1.63 -8.63 8.86
CA ALA A 100 -1.07 -8.73 10.20
C ALA A 100 0.22 -7.90 10.36
N GLY A 101 1.11 -7.92 9.38
CA GLY A 101 2.31 -7.08 9.36
C GLY A 101 1.97 -5.58 9.38
N ALA A 102 0.98 -5.18 8.58
CA ALA A 102 0.50 -3.80 8.52
C ALA A 102 -0.15 -3.35 9.84
N PHE A 103 -0.94 -4.22 10.47
CA PHE A 103 -1.54 -3.95 11.78
C PHE A 103 -0.48 -3.71 12.86
N VAL A 104 0.50 -4.61 12.98
CA VAL A 104 1.58 -4.51 13.98
C VAL A 104 2.42 -3.25 13.75
N ALA A 105 2.76 -2.95 12.50
CA ALA A 105 3.50 -1.74 12.13
C ALA A 105 2.77 -0.47 12.58
N SER A 106 1.45 -0.42 12.38
CA SER A 106 0.62 0.72 12.82
C SER A 106 0.66 0.91 14.33
N GLY A 107 0.62 -0.19 15.09
CA GLY A 107 0.78 -0.15 16.55
C GLY A 107 2.14 0.43 16.99
N ILE A 108 3.22 0.04 16.31
CA ILE A 108 4.57 0.55 16.58
C ILE A 108 4.65 2.05 16.26
N VAL A 109 4.12 2.49 15.11
CA VAL A 109 4.10 3.92 14.75
C VAL A 109 3.28 4.71 15.76
N TYR A 110 2.07 4.25 16.11
CA TYR A 110 1.23 4.93 17.10
C TYR A 110 1.93 5.04 18.45
N TRP A 111 2.53 3.97 18.94
CA TRP A 111 3.25 3.96 20.20
C TRP A 111 4.39 4.97 20.21
N ASN A 112 5.19 5.03 19.14
CA ASN A 112 6.30 5.97 19.00
C ASN A 112 5.83 7.43 18.94
N TYR A 113 4.74 7.70 18.21
CA TYR A 113 4.21 9.05 18.01
C TYR A 113 3.09 9.42 19.00
N ARG A 114 2.80 8.58 19.99
CA ARG A 114 1.68 8.78 20.93
C ARG A 114 1.59 10.18 21.54
N PRO A 115 2.67 10.80 22.05
CA PRO A 115 2.60 12.16 22.57
C PRO A 115 2.17 13.20 21.51
N ALA A 116 2.60 13.03 20.26
CA ALA A 116 2.24 13.92 19.17
C ALA A 116 0.76 13.74 18.77
N PHE A 117 0.24 12.49 18.74
CA PHE A 117 -1.18 12.24 18.54
C PHE A 117 -2.03 12.92 19.61
N HIS A 118 -1.69 12.75 20.88
CA HIS A 118 -2.43 13.37 21.99
C HIS A 118 -2.40 14.90 21.95
N LYS A 119 -1.32 15.51 21.46
CA LYS A 119 -1.22 16.96 21.26
C LYS A 119 -2.06 17.43 20.07
N PHE A 120 -2.00 16.70 18.95
CA PHE A 120 -2.65 17.06 17.69
C PHE A 120 -4.16 16.74 17.68
N ASP A 121 -4.54 15.59 18.23
CA ASP A 121 -5.90 15.04 18.22
C ASP A 121 -6.19 14.26 19.52
N PRO A 122 -6.44 14.96 20.65
CA PRO A 122 -6.60 14.33 21.97
C PRO A 122 -7.73 13.31 22.03
N LEU A 123 -8.77 13.47 21.20
CA LEU A 123 -9.97 12.62 21.18
C LEU A 123 -9.95 11.58 20.06
N LEU A 124 -8.89 11.54 19.23
CA LEU A 124 -8.71 10.64 18.09
C LEU A 124 -9.88 10.70 17.09
N GLU A 125 -10.35 11.92 16.78
CA GLU A 125 -11.53 12.17 15.93
C GLU A 125 -11.17 12.49 14.48
N LYS A 126 -9.92 12.86 14.18
CA LYS A 126 -9.52 13.37 12.86
C LYS A 126 -8.21 12.79 12.32
N SER A 127 -7.43 12.07 13.12
CA SER A 127 -6.08 11.66 12.75
C SER A 127 -5.95 10.23 12.23
N ALA A 128 -7.06 9.49 12.03
CA ALA A 128 -7.03 8.17 11.40
C ALA A 128 -6.44 8.18 9.98
N GLY A 129 -6.52 9.33 9.27
CA GLY A 129 -5.90 9.53 7.97
C GLY A 129 -4.36 9.43 7.94
N VAL A 130 -3.70 9.41 9.10
CA VAL A 130 -2.27 9.07 9.21
C VAL A 130 -2.03 7.61 8.83
N PHE A 131 -2.97 6.73 9.15
CA PHE A 131 -2.85 5.28 8.97
C PHE A 131 -3.50 4.78 7.70
N THR A 132 -4.70 5.28 7.39
CA THR A 132 -5.59 4.79 6.35
C THR A 132 -5.97 5.88 5.36
N THR A 133 -6.65 5.52 4.28
CA THR A 133 -7.05 6.47 3.25
C THR A 133 -8.53 6.84 3.38
N PHE A 134 -8.85 8.07 3.00
CA PHE A 134 -10.20 8.62 3.06
C PHE A 134 -10.54 9.34 1.75
N PRO A 135 -11.84 9.39 1.36
CA PRO A 135 -12.26 10.12 0.17
C PRO A 135 -12.14 11.64 0.38
N ALA A 136 -11.71 12.34 -0.68
CA ALA A 136 -11.74 13.80 -0.70
C ALA A 136 -13.19 14.34 -0.78
N PHE A 137 -14.12 13.52 -1.31
CA PHE A 137 -15.54 13.83 -1.46
C PHE A 137 -16.37 12.78 -0.72
N PRO A 138 -16.59 12.94 0.60
CA PRO A 138 -17.22 11.91 1.43
C PRO A 138 -18.71 11.68 1.13
N GLU A 139 -19.37 12.61 0.42
CA GLU A 139 -20.75 12.49 -0.06
C GLU A 139 -20.93 11.45 -1.17
N SER A 140 -19.82 11.03 -1.84
CA SER A 140 -19.85 9.99 -2.88
C SER A 140 -18.58 9.15 -2.83
N LEU A 141 -18.73 7.84 -2.72
CA LEU A 141 -17.60 6.91 -2.79
C LEU A 141 -17.11 6.64 -4.21
N ALA A 142 -17.91 7.00 -5.24
CA ALA A 142 -17.62 6.65 -6.63
C ALA A 142 -16.32 7.28 -7.16
N PRO A 143 -16.00 8.58 -6.96
CA PRO A 143 -14.74 9.14 -7.43
C PRO A 143 -13.53 8.45 -6.82
N GLY A 144 -13.57 8.18 -5.51
CA GLY A 144 -12.51 7.46 -4.82
C GLY A 144 -12.38 6.01 -5.28
N PHE A 145 -13.48 5.34 -5.58
CA PHE A 145 -13.47 3.97 -6.11
C PHE A 145 -12.80 3.90 -7.48
N VAL A 146 -13.16 4.80 -8.40
CA VAL A 146 -12.54 4.89 -9.73
C VAL A 146 -11.04 5.17 -9.62
N ASP A 147 -10.65 6.09 -8.73
CA ASP A 147 -9.26 6.44 -8.45
C ASP A 147 -8.45 5.21 -7.99
N GLN A 148 -8.99 4.41 -7.06
CA GLN A 148 -8.35 3.18 -6.59
C GLN A 148 -8.24 2.12 -7.69
N VAL A 149 -9.26 1.97 -8.53
CA VAL A 149 -9.22 1.05 -9.69
C VAL A 149 -8.13 1.47 -10.66
N ILE A 150 -8.09 2.73 -11.08
CA ILE A 150 -7.10 3.24 -12.05
C ILE A 150 -5.69 3.18 -11.46
N GLY A 151 -5.49 3.68 -10.24
CA GLY A 151 -4.18 3.69 -9.58
C GLY A 151 -3.60 2.29 -9.42
N THR A 152 -4.44 1.30 -9.05
CA THR A 152 -3.98 -0.08 -8.91
C THR A 152 -3.81 -0.78 -10.27
N ALA A 153 -4.61 -0.43 -11.28
CA ALA A 153 -4.38 -0.92 -12.63
C ALA A 153 -3.03 -0.45 -13.19
N LEU A 154 -2.67 0.81 -12.98
CA LEU A 154 -1.34 1.33 -13.32
C LEU A 154 -0.24 0.60 -12.54
N LEU A 155 -0.44 0.36 -11.24
CA LEU A 155 0.52 -0.39 -10.44
C LEU A 155 0.81 -1.76 -11.05
N LEU A 156 -0.22 -2.58 -11.27
CA LEU A 156 -0.03 -3.95 -11.76
C LEU A 156 0.45 -4.01 -13.21
N LEU A 157 -0.01 -3.11 -14.08
CA LEU A 157 0.50 -2.99 -15.45
C LEU A 157 2.01 -2.72 -15.43
N LEU A 158 2.47 -1.77 -14.62
CA LEU A 158 3.88 -1.39 -14.55
C LEU A 158 4.74 -2.42 -13.79
N VAL A 159 4.22 -3.04 -12.73
CA VAL A 159 4.90 -4.14 -12.05
C VAL A 159 5.13 -5.31 -13.01
N PHE A 160 4.10 -5.69 -13.78
CA PHE A 160 4.22 -6.76 -14.77
C PHE A 160 5.22 -6.40 -15.89
N ALA A 161 5.23 -5.14 -16.34
CA ALA A 161 6.21 -4.67 -17.33
C ALA A 161 7.65 -4.70 -16.80
N ILE A 162 7.87 -4.27 -15.56
CA ILE A 162 9.18 -4.24 -14.91
C ILE A 162 9.71 -5.65 -14.63
N THR A 163 8.82 -6.59 -14.30
CA THR A 163 9.19 -7.95 -13.90
C THR A 163 9.19 -8.96 -15.06
N ASP A 164 8.73 -8.59 -16.25
CA ASP A 164 8.78 -9.45 -17.43
C ASP A 164 10.22 -9.47 -18.00
N PRO A 165 10.92 -10.61 -17.95
CA PRO A 165 12.31 -10.70 -18.42
C PRO A 165 12.47 -10.38 -19.91
N ARG A 166 11.42 -10.53 -20.71
CA ARG A 166 11.44 -10.24 -22.14
C ARG A 166 11.34 -8.73 -22.44
N ASN A 167 10.82 -7.94 -21.50
CA ASN A 167 10.69 -6.50 -21.67
C ASN A 167 12.00 -5.78 -21.31
N GLN A 168 12.46 -5.99 -20.09
CA GLN A 168 13.74 -5.44 -19.61
C GLN A 168 14.27 -6.31 -18.48
N PRO A 169 15.48 -6.78 -18.54
CA PRO A 169 16.10 -7.45 -17.41
C PRO A 169 16.35 -6.42 -16.30
N SER A 170 15.46 -6.37 -15.34
CA SER A 170 15.53 -5.37 -14.27
C SER A 170 16.51 -5.70 -13.15
N GLY A 171 16.77 -6.98 -12.92
CA GLY A 171 17.74 -7.42 -11.92
C GLY A 171 17.61 -6.70 -10.58
N ALA A 172 18.72 -6.15 -10.09
CA ALA A 172 18.75 -5.44 -8.81
C ALA A 172 17.94 -4.11 -8.79
N LEU A 173 17.62 -3.55 -9.94
CA LEU A 173 16.84 -2.30 -10.04
C LEU A 173 15.34 -2.52 -9.88
N THR A 174 14.83 -3.74 -9.98
CA THR A 174 13.38 -4.05 -9.91
C THR A 174 12.72 -3.41 -8.69
N SER A 175 13.30 -3.55 -7.51
CA SER A 175 12.72 -3.01 -6.28
C SER A 175 12.64 -1.48 -6.29
N ILE A 176 13.66 -0.81 -6.83
CA ILE A 176 13.70 0.66 -6.94
C ILE A 176 12.66 1.12 -7.96
N LEU A 177 12.56 0.46 -9.11
CA LEU A 177 11.58 0.80 -10.15
C LEU A 177 10.15 0.65 -9.65
N VAL A 178 9.84 -0.45 -8.94
CA VAL A 178 8.51 -0.63 -8.33
C VAL A 178 8.23 0.45 -7.28
N GLY A 179 9.21 0.84 -6.48
CA GLY A 179 9.07 1.98 -5.57
C GLY A 179 8.77 3.28 -6.29
N LEU A 180 9.45 3.57 -7.41
CA LEU A 180 9.20 4.75 -8.24
C LEU A 180 7.81 4.74 -8.88
N VAL A 181 7.26 3.58 -9.24
CA VAL A 181 5.86 3.45 -9.68
C VAL A 181 4.91 3.95 -8.59
N VAL A 182 5.15 3.55 -7.33
CA VAL A 182 4.31 4.01 -6.21
C VAL A 182 4.44 5.52 -5.98
N VAL A 183 5.66 6.09 -6.11
CA VAL A 183 5.86 7.56 -6.09
C VAL A 183 5.02 8.23 -7.17
N ALA A 184 5.13 7.76 -8.42
CA ALA A 184 4.44 8.33 -9.56
C ALA A 184 2.91 8.28 -9.38
N ILE A 185 2.37 7.14 -8.95
CA ILE A 185 0.93 6.99 -8.67
C ILE A 185 0.51 7.93 -7.54
N GLY A 186 1.28 8.00 -6.44
CA GLY A 186 0.97 8.89 -5.34
C GLY A 186 0.92 10.37 -5.75
N MET A 187 1.84 10.80 -6.60
CA MET A 187 1.90 12.17 -7.09
C MET A 187 0.77 12.52 -8.08
N SER A 188 0.26 11.55 -8.83
CA SER A 188 -0.71 11.77 -9.91
C SER A 188 -2.14 11.34 -9.58
N TRP A 189 -2.33 10.30 -8.77
CA TRP A 189 -3.61 9.64 -8.49
C TRP A 189 -3.94 9.58 -6.99
N GLY A 190 -3.36 10.41 -6.16
CA GLY A 190 -3.60 10.39 -4.72
C GLY A 190 -4.70 11.34 -4.25
N GLY A 191 -5.25 12.17 -5.13
CA GLY A 191 -6.14 13.26 -4.75
C GLY A 191 -7.53 12.82 -4.30
N MET A 192 -8.11 11.80 -4.93
CA MET A 192 -9.50 11.41 -4.68
C MET A 192 -9.68 10.48 -3.47
N HIS A 193 -8.70 9.60 -3.19
CA HIS A 193 -8.80 8.66 -2.06
C HIS A 193 -7.43 8.22 -1.51
N GLY A 194 -6.41 9.06 -1.61
CA GLY A 194 -5.11 8.81 -0.99
C GLY A 194 -4.33 7.61 -1.53
N TYR A 195 -4.53 7.21 -2.79
CA TYR A 195 -3.80 6.10 -3.45
C TYR A 195 -3.47 4.92 -2.52
N ALA A 196 -4.47 4.31 -1.90
CA ALA A 196 -4.25 3.11 -1.09
C ALA A 196 -3.60 2.00 -1.91
N ILE A 197 -4.14 1.70 -3.10
CA ILE A 197 -3.64 0.75 -4.13
C ILE A 197 -3.18 -0.61 -3.57
N ASN A 198 -3.48 -0.89 -2.31
CA ASN A 198 -3.06 -2.08 -1.58
C ASN A 198 -4.05 -2.34 -0.43
N PRO A 199 -4.87 -3.39 -0.50
CA PRO A 199 -5.82 -3.72 0.56
C PRO A 199 -5.18 -3.94 1.94
N ALA A 200 -3.99 -4.54 2.02
CA ALA A 200 -3.33 -4.77 3.31
C ALA A 200 -2.78 -3.46 3.91
N ARG A 201 -2.26 -2.56 3.06
CA ARG A 201 -1.76 -1.23 3.44
C ARG A 201 -2.86 -0.35 4.04
N ASP A 202 -4.13 -0.58 3.67
CA ASP A 202 -5.25 0.16 4.25
C ASP A 202 -5.96 -0.61 5.36
N PHE A 203 -6.34 -1.88 5.13
CA PHE A 203 -7.17 -2.64 6.05
C PHE A 203 -6.45 -3.01 7.35
N GLY A 204 -5.16 -3.39 7.31
CA GLY A 204 -4.39 -3.67 8.53
C GLY A 204 -4.29 -2.47 9.47
N PRO A 205 -3.84 -1.30 8.98
CA PRO A 205 -3.85 -0.06 9.75
C PRO A 205 -5.25 0.38 10.19
N ARG A 206 -6.28 0.13 9.37
CA ARG A 206 -7.68 0.46 9.71
C ARG A 206 -8.19 -0.39 10.87
N LEU A 207 -7.90 -1.68 10.89
CA LEU A 207 -8.17 -2.53 12.07
C LEU A 207 -7.45 -2.01 13.31
N PHE A 208 -6.21 -1.55 13.16
CA PHE A 208 -5.47 -0.93 14.25
C PHE A 208 -6.17 0.34 14.76
N THR A 209 -6.63 1.24 13.88
CA THR A 209 -7.33 2.46 14.31
C THR A 209 -8.59 2.16 15.11
N VAL A 210 -9.35 1.10 14.75
CA VAL A 210 -10.50 0.64 15.54
C VAL A 210 -10.05 0.21 16.95
N THR A 211 -9.02 -0.63 17.05
CA THR A 211 -8.53 -1.14 18.35
C THR A 211 -7.91 -0.06 19.23
N ALA A 212 -7.33 0.98 18.62
CA ALA A 212 -6.75 2.12 19.31
C ALA A 212 -7.77 3.20 19.70
N GLY A 213 -9.03 3.07 19.29
CA GLY A 213 -10.12 3.96 19.68
C GLY A 213 -10.28 5.21 18.81
N PHE A 214 -9.75 5.20 17.58
CA PHE A 214 -10.02 6.29 16.63
C PHE A 214 -11.50 6.30 16.24
N ARG A 215 -12.15 7.46 16.34
CA ARG A 215 -13.57 7.61 16.08
C ARG A 215 -13.90 7.70 14.59
N ASN A 216 -13.04 8.34 13.81
CA ASN A 216 -13.14 8.49 12.35
C ASN A 216 -12.41 7.35 11.61
N ASN A 217 -12.62 6.08 11.98
CA ASN A 217 -11.84 4.95 11.46
C ASN A 217 -12.30 4.45 10.08
N GLY A 218 -13.49 4.81 9.60
CA GLY A 218 -14.03 4.42 8.29
C GLY A 218 -14.44 2.93 8.19
N LEU A 219 -14.40 2.18 9.31
CA LEU A 219 -14.80 0.77 9.37
C LEU A 219 -16.02 0.57 10.26
N THR A 220 -16.02 1.15 11.46
CA THR A 220 -17.08 0.99 12.47
C THR A 220 -17.85 2.29 12.74
N ASP A 221 -17.50 3.36 12.05
CA ASP A 221 -18.13 4.69 12.16
C ASP A 221 -19.40 4.85 11.30
N GLY A 222 -19.83 3.79 10.61
CA GLY A 222 -21.05 3.77 9.79
C GLY A 222 -20.87 4.30 8.36
N THR A 223 -19.68 4.79 7.98
CA THR A 223 -19.45 5.39 6.66
C THR A 223 -19.25 4.37 5.54
N GLY A 224 -18.78 3.15 5.85
CA GLY A 224 -18.48 2.11 4.85
C GLY A 224 -17.30 2.42 3.94
N ILE A 225 -16.52 3.46 4.22
CA ILE A 225 -15.38 3.93 3.40
C ILE A 225 -14.36 2.82 3.14
N PHE A 226 -14.17 1.89 4.08
CA PHE A 226 -13.19 0.81 3.98
C PHE A 226 -13.36 -0.09 2.74
N ILE A 227 -14.56 -0.13 2.14
CA ILE A 227 -14.84 -0.94 0.95
C ILE A 227 -14.01 -0.46 -0.23
N VAL A 228 -13.84 0.84 -0.38
CA VAL A 228 -13.14 1.48 -1.50
C VAL A 228 -11.68 1.03 -1.61
N PRO A 229 -10.82 1.16 -0.58
CA PRO A 229 -9.42 0.74 -0.65
C PRO A 229 -9.21 -0.78 -0.59
N ILE A 230 -10.26 -1.57 -0.49
CA ILE A 230 -10.20 -3.04 -0.62
C ILE A 230 -10.63 -3.47 -2.02
N VAL A 231 -11.87 -3.16 -2.40
CA VAL A 231 -12.47 -3.67 -3.64
C VAL A 231 -11.88 -2.98 -4.87
N GLY A 232 -11.67 -1.66 -4.81
CA GLY A 232 -11.07 -0.91 -5.91
C GLY A 232 -9.69 -1.47 -6.32
N PRO A 233 -8.74 -1.65 -5.40
CA PRO A 233 -7.44 -2.24 -5.73
C PRO A 233 -7.50 -3.68 -6.24
N LEU A 234 -8.37 -4.53 -5.72
CA LEU A 234 -8.52 -5.90 -6.22
C LEU A 234 -8.97 -5.92 -7.69
N LEU A 235 -9.97 -5.12 -8.03
CA LEU A 235 -10.44 -5.00 -9.42
C LEU A 235 -9.41 -4.32 -10.31
N GLY A 236 -8.81 -3.23 -9.85
CA GLY A 236 -7.77 -2.51 -10.58
C GLY A 236 -6.55 -3.37 -10.86
N GLY A 237 -6.12 -4.18 -9.88
CA GLY A 237 -5.00 -5.09 -10.03
C GLY A 237 -5.21 -6.13 -11.13
N LEU A 238 -6.40 -6.75 -11.15
CA LEU A 238 -6.77 -7.69 -12.23
C LEU A 238 -6.84 -7.00 -13.59
N LEU A 239 -7.41 -5.79 -13.65
CA LEU A 239 -7.50 -5.01 -14.89
C LEU A 239 -6.12 -4.65 -15.44
N GLY A 240 -5.20 -4.17 -14.59
CA GLY A 240 -3.84 -3.80 -15.01
C GLY A 240 -3.04 -4.98 -15.52
N ALA A 241 -3.13 -6.13 -14.83
CA ALA A 241 -2.51 -7.39 -15.23
C ALA A 241 -3.08 -7.88 -16.58
N PHE A 242 -4.41 -7.85 -16.73
CA PHE A 242 -5.08 -8.19 -17.99
C PHE A 242 -4.61 -7.29 -19.15
N CYS A 243 -4.56 -5.98 -18.92
CA CYS A 243 -4.10 -5.03 -19.94
C CYS A 243 -2.66 -5.32 -20.36
N TYR A 244 -1.75 -5.57 -19.41
CA TYR A 244 -0.38 -5.91 -19.76
C TYR A 244 -0.30 -7.17 -20.61
N ASP A 245 -0.93 -8.25 -20.21
CA ASP A 245 -0.82 -9.54 -20.90
C ASP A 245 -1.45 -9.52 -22.29
N ASN A 246 -2.60 -8.87 -22.45
CA ASN A 246 -3.36 -8.91 -23.70
C ASN A 246 -3.01 -7.79 -24.67
N LEU A 247 -2.51 -6.64 -24.17
CA LEU A 247 -2.22 -5.49 -25.03
C LEU A 247 -0.72 -5.30 -25.31
N LEU A 248 0.17 -5.79 -24.44
CA LEU A 248 1.61 -5.55 -24.54
C LEU A 248 2.42 -6.84 -24.64
N ARG A 249 2.29 -7.75 -23.69
CA ARG A 249 3.13 -8.94 -23.53
C ARG A 249 3.15 -9.82 -24.79
N ARG A 250 2.03 -9.93 -25.49
CA ARG A 250 1.90 -10.73 -26.73
C ARG A 250 2.76 -10.23 -27.89
N PHE A 251 3.22 -8.98 -27.83
CA PHE A 251 4.06 -8.37 -28.86
C PHE A 251 5.54 -8.34 -28.49
N LEU A 252 5.89 -8.77 -27.28
CA LEU A 252 7.30 -8.86 -26.89
C LEU A 252 7.99 -10.00 -27.65
N PRO A 253 9.30 -9.85 -27.92
CA PRO A 253 10.09 -10.90 -28.57
C PRO A 253 9.91 -12.23 -27.82
N HIS A 254 9.84 -13.32 -28.59
CA HIS A 254 9.95 -14.68 -28.04
C HIS A 254 11.44 -15.02 -28.01
N ASP A 255 11.95 -15.51 -26.87
CA ASP A 255 13.29 -16.06 -26.73
C ASP A 255 13.48 -17.34 -27.54
#